data_a24e08da469f8e02fe98fdd7e524e8d1
#
_entry.id   a24e08da469f8e02fe98fdd7e524e8d1
#
_cell.length_a   1.000
_cell.length_b   1.000
_cell.length_c   1.000
_cell.angle_alpha   90.00
_cell.angle_beta   90.00
_cell.angle_gamma   90.00
#
_symmetry.space_group_name_H-M   'P 1'
#
loop_
_entity.id
_entity.type
_entity.pdbx_description
1 polymer ?
#
loop_
_entity_poly.entity_id
_entity_poly.type
_entity_poly.pdbx_seq_one_letter_code
_entity_poly.pdbx_strand_id
1 'polypeptide(L)'
;MKKLLFLLIIIVIPSTLIFGCSSKKIETKKDSNTVIIGIDDTFVPMGFKNEKGEIVGFDVDLAKEAFKRMNLKVIFQPIDWSMKETELTNGNIDLIWNGYTITPEREKKVAFTNSYLKNRQVIVTLSNSNINTLKDLKGKTVTTQDGSSSLDTLFENPELTKSFKNGEPVLFDSFNDCFMDLEARRSDAVVCDEILAQYYISKNDPSKFHVLTEDLGKESYSVGLRKNSNLLEHLNKTLEDMKEDGTIAKISNKWFGKDLEK
;
A
#
# COMPACT_ATOMS: atom_id res chain seq x y z
N MET A 1 2.31 -61.12 -71.89
CA MET A 1 3.50 -60.62 -71.18
C MET A 1 3.14 -59.31 -70.63
N LYS A 2 2.75 -59.27 -69.35
CA LYS A 2 2.31 -58.03 -68.66
C LYS A 2 3.50 -57.41 -67.92
N LYS A 3 3.89 -56.18 -68.29
CA LYS A 3 4.92 -55.42 -67.60
C LYS A 3 4.29 -54.75 -66.39
N LEU A 4 4.77 -55.11 -65.21
CA LEU A 4 4.36 -54.50 -63.94
C LEU A 4 5.23 -53.25 -63.68
N LEU A 5 4.59 -52.09 -63.68
CA LEU A 5 5.28 -50.79 -63.42
C LEU A 5 5.18 -50.52 -61.92
N PHE A 6 6.33 -50.61 -61.23
CA PHE A 6 6.41 -50.21 -59.79
C PHE A 6 6.54 -48.67 -59.69
N LEU A 7 5.51 -48.06 -59.13
CA LEU A 7 5.49 -46.63 -58.83
C LEU A 7 6.11 -46.40 -57.46
N LEU A 8 7.27 -45.83 -57.38
CA LEU A 8 7.96 -45.46 -56.13
C LEU A 8 7.40 -44.15 -55.65
N ILE A 9 6.57 -44.14 -54.60
CA ILE A 9 6.07 -42.96 -53.94
C ILE A 9 7.13 -42.50 -52.94
N ILE A 10 7.82 -41.40 -53.26
CA ILE A 10 8.72 -40.69 -52.31
C ILE A 10 7.85 -39.81 -51.39
N ILE A 11 7.72 -40.24 -50.14
CA ILE A 11 7.09 -39.42 -49.11
C ILE A 11 8.10 -38.40 -48.61
N VAL A 12 7.95 -37.15 -49.06
CA VAL A 12 8.70 -36.00 -48.50
C VAL A 12 8.01 -35.58 -47.21
N ILE A 13 8.62 -35.87 -46.07
CA ILE A 13 8.19 -35.37 -44.73
C ILE A 13 8.72 -33.96 -44.58
N PRO A 14 7.90 -32.92 -44.48
CA PRO A 14 8.38 -31.59 -44.16
C PRO A 14 8.81 -31.57 -42.68
N SER A 15 10.12 -31.44 -42.44
CA SER A 15 10.68 -31.15 -41.12
C SER A 15 10.29 -29.74 -40.72
N THR A 16 9.21 -29.58 -39.96
CA THR A 16 8.88 -28.34 -39.29
C THR A 16 9.88 -28.13 -38.16
N LEU A 17 10.85 -27.24 -38.39
CA LEU A 17 11.71 -26.69 -37.36
C LEU A 17 10.83 -25.84 -36.41
N ILE A 18 10.44 -26.42 -35.28
CA ILE A 18 9.85 -25.69 -34.17
C ILE A 18 10.96 -24.87 -33.54
N PHE A 19 11.08 -23.60 -33.97
CA PHE A 19 11.82 -22.61 -33.21
C PHE A 19 11.07 -22.36 -31.89
N GLY A 20 11.42 -23.12 -30.87
CA GLY A 20 11.04 -22.84 -29.50
C GLY A 20 11.71 -21.55 -29.07
N CYS A 21 10.97 -20.43 -29.07
CA CYS A 21 11.33 -19.26 -28.33
C CYS A 21 11.37 -19.61 -26.83
N SER A 22 12.51 -20.12 -26.38
CA SER A 22 12.85 -20.15 -24.97
C SER A 22 13.10 -18.71 -24.54
N SER A 23 12.06 -18.05 -24.02
CA SER A 23 12.22 -16.81 -23.26
C SER A 23 13.06 -17.17 -22.04
N LYS A 24 14.37 -16.97 -22.14
CA LYS A 24 15.24 -16.90 -20.96
C LYS A 24 14.65 -15.79 -20.08
N LYS A 25 13.97 -16.17 -18.99
CA LYS A 25 13.81 -15.29 -17.85
C LYS A 25 15.22 -14.83 -17.50
N ILE A 26 15.51 -13.56 -17.77
CA ILE A 26 16.70 -12.91 -17.25
C ILE A 26 16.40 -12.82 -15.74
N GLU A 27 16.84 -13.81 -14.98
CA GLU A 27 16.99 -13.67 -13.55
C GLU A 27 18.08 -12.61 -13.35
N THR A 28 17.69 -11.37 -13.25
CA THR A 28 18.56 -10.34 -12.71
C THR A 28 18.91 -10.80 -11.29
N LYS A 29 20.12 -11.32 -11.12
CA LYS A 29 20.66 -11.64 -9.79
C LYS A 29 20.51 -10.37 -8.97
N LYS A 30 19.61 -10.40 -8.00
CA LYS A 30 19.40 -9.30 -7.06
C LYS A 30 20.76 -8.99 -6.43
N ASP A 31 21.23 -7.74 -6.57
CA ASP A 31 22.42 -7.28 -5.88
C ASP A 31 22.18 -7.48 -4.38
N SER A 32 23.04 -8.28 -3.73
CA SER A 32 22.93 -8.61 -2.31
C SER A 32 22.91 -7.37 -1.38
N ASN A 33 23.25 -6.20 -1.94
CA ASN A 33 23.29 -4.91 -1.25
C ASN A 33 22.07 -4.01 -1.56
N THR A 34 21.02 -4.57 -2.16
CA THR A 34 19.82 -3.81 -2.55
C THR A 34 18.58 -4.37 -1.86
N VAL A 35 17.79 -3.47 -1.27
CA VAL A 35 16.52 -3.76 -0.61
C VAL A 35 15.38 -3.18 -1.47
N ILE A 36 14.37 -3.99 -1.76
CA ILE A 36 13.18 -3.59 -2.51
C ILE A 36 12.04 -3.37 -1.52
N ILE A 37 11.50 -2.15 -1.51
CA ILE A 37 10.39 -1.73 -0.66
C ILE A 37 9.13 -1.64 -1.48
N GLY A 38 8.09 -2.40 -1.10
CA GLY A 38 6.76 -2.28 -1.69
C GLY A 38 6.02 -1.07 -1.13
N ILE A 39 5.46 -0.27 -2.01
CA ILE A 39 4.68 0.93 -1.68
C ILE A 39 3.41 1.02 -2.53
N ASP A 40 2.39 1.68 -2.00
CA ASP A 40 1.32 2.31 -2.76
C ASP A 40 1.79 3.71 -3.15
N ASP A 41 2.06 3.95 -4.43
CA ASP A 41 2.61 5.22 -4.92
C ASP A 41 1.58 6.36 -5.02
N THR A 42 0.43 6.20 -4.35
CA THR A 42 -0.64 7.19 -4.21
C THR A 42 -0.91 7.57 -2.74
N PHE A 43 -0.30 6.89 -1.75
CA PHE A 43 -0.59 7.05 -0.33
C PHE A 43 0.11 8.26 0.29
N VAL A 44 -0.49 9.43 0.09
CA VAL A 44 0.03 10.71 0.63
C VAL A 44 -0.16 10.82 2.14
N PRO A 45 0.78 11.42 2.88
CA PRO A 45 2.12 11.86 2.48
C PRO A 45 3.21 10.82 2.77
N MET A 46 2.84 9.53 2.97
CA MET A 46 3.78 8.48 3.41
C MET A 46 4.70 8.04 2.28
N GLY A 47 4.13 7.65 1.13
CA GLY A 47 4.88 7.31 -0.08
C GLY A 47 4.00 7.53 -1.31
N PHE A 48 4.42 8.38 -2.22
CA PHE A 48 3.64 8.73 -3.40
C PHE A 48 4.51 9.27 -4.54
N LYS A 49 3.96 9.27 -5.76
CA LYS A 49 4.58 9.97 -6.89
C LYS A 49 4.25 11.45 -6.87
N ASN A 50 5.30 12.28 -6.91
CA ASN A 50 5.13 13.72 -7.10
C ASN A 50 4.84 14.07 -8.57
N GLU A 51 4.62 15.35 -8.88
CA GLU A 51 4.36 15.84 -10.24
C GLU A 51 5.47 15.53 -11.26
N LYS A 52 6.69 15.24 -10.80
CA LYS A 52 7.81 14.84 -11.63
C LYS A 52 7.90 13.33 -11.84
N GLY A 53 6.98 12.56 -11.24
CA GLY A 53 6.99 11.09 -11.27
C GLY A 53 8.00 10.45 -10.30
N GLU A 54 8.60 11.24 -9.39
CA GLU A 54 9.55 10.74 -8.40
C GLU A 54 8.79 10.20 -7.18
N ILE A 55 9.26 9.08 -6.63
CA ILE A 55 8.73 8.54 -5.38
C ILE A 55 9.30 9.35 -4.21
N VAL A 56 8.37 9.97 -3.48
CA VAL A 56 8.64 10.85 -2.32
C VAL A 56 7.67 10.53 -1.18
N GLY A 57 7.95 11.01 0.03
CA GLY A 57 7.06 10.84 1.16
C GLY A 57 7.82 10.74 2.48
N PHE A 58 7.06 10.76 3.57
CA PHE A 58 7.59 10.62 4.92
C PHE A 58 8.30 9.26 5.10
N ASP A 59 7.63 8.16 4.75
CA ASP A 59 8.19 6.81 4.83
C ASP A 59 9.34 6.62 3.84
N VAL A 60 9.27 7.25 2.67
CA VAL A 60 10.35 7.23 1.68
C VAL A 60 11.62 7.89 2.22
N ASP A 61 11.48 9.02 2.91
CA ASP A 61 12.63 9.72 3.51
C ASP A 61 13.18 8.93 4.71
N LEU A 62 12.30 8.34 5.54
CA LEU A 62 12.73 7.46 6.64
C LEU A 62 13.50 6.25 6.10
N ALA A 63 12.97 5.57 5.11
CA ALA A 63 13.58 4.40 4.50
C ALA A 63 14.94 4.72 3.87
N LYS A 64 15.04 5.82 3.11
CA LYS A 64 16.30 6.27 2.51
C LYS A 64 17.38 6.50 3.57
N GLU A 65 17.05 7.17 4.67
CA GLU A 65 18.01 7.44 5.74
C GLU A 65 18.37 6.17 6.51
N ALA A 66 17.38 5.33 6.85
CA ALA A 66 17.62 4.08 7.56
C ALA A 66 18.56 3.16 6.79
N PHE A 67 18.29 2.90 5.52
CA PHE A 67 19.11 2.00 4.70
C PHE A 67 20.46 2.60 4.31
N LYS A 68 20.56 3.92 4.21
CA LYS A 68 21.87 4.60 4.09
C LYS A 68 22.75 4.33 5.31
N ARG A 69 22.21 4.39 6.53
CA ARG A 69 22.95 4.03 7.78
C ARG A 69 23.35 2.57 7.81
N MET A 70 22.53 1.70 7.25
CA MET A 70 22.80 0.27 7.10
C MET A 70 23.74 -0.07 5.93
N ASN A 71 24.22 0.93 5.16
CA ASN A 71 25.02 0.77 3.95
C ASN A 71 24.37 -0.11 2.87
N LEU A 72 23.03 0.01 2.72
CA LEU A 72 22.22 -0.71 1.74
C LEU A 72 21.57 0.28 0.76
N LYS A 73 21.40 -0.16 -0.47
CA LYS A 73 20.64 0.57 -1.50
C LYS A 73 19.15 0.27 -1.37
N VAL A 74 18.31 1.24 -1.72
CA VAL A 74 16.86 1.10 -1.68
C VAL A 74 16.28 1.30 -3.07
N ILE A 75 15.35 0.42 -3.44
CA ILE A 75 14.47 0.57 -4.59
C ILE A 75 13.04 0.58 -4.06
N PHE A 76 12.26 1.60 -4.41
CA PHE A 76 10.83 1.65 -4.14
C PHE A 76 10.08 1.06 -5.33
N GLN A 77 9.29 0.03 -5.07
CA GLN A 77 8.51 -0.67 -6.07
C GLN A 77 7.02 -0.41 -5.83
N PRO A 78 6.34 0.32 -6.72
CA PRO A 78 4.89 0.41 -6.67
C PRO A 78 4.25 -0.97 -6.81
N ILE A 79 3.27 -1.25 -5.96
CA ILE A 79 2.51 -2.50 -5.93
C ILE A 79 1.03 -2.20 -5.78
N ASP A 80 0.20 -3.14 -6.18
CA ASP A 80 -1.20 -3.18 -5.76
C ASP A 80 -1.24 -3.44 -4.25
N TRP A 81 -1.90 -2.53 -3.50
CA TRP A 81 -1.91 -2.60 -2.04
C TRP A 81 -2.62 -3.84 -1.51
N SER A 82 -3.63 -4.34 -2.22
CA SER A 82 -4.31 -5.58 -1.87
C SER A 82 -3.40 -6.81 -1.95
N MET A 83 -2.31 -6.73 -2.73
CA MET A 83 -1.36 -7.82 -2.97
C MET A 83 -0.08 -7.76 -2.12
N LYS A 84 0.07 -6.76 -1.25
CA LYS A 84 1.33 -6.45 -0.53
C LYS A 84 1.95 -7.63 0.22
N GLU A 85 1.15 -8.42 0.95
CA GLU A 85 1.66 -9.60 1.67
C GLU A 85 2.04 -10.74 0.71
N THR A 86 1.34 -10.84 -0.41
CA THR A 86 1.65 -11.82 -1.48
C THR A 86 2.98 -11.47 -2.15
N GLU A 87 3.18 -10.19 -2.50
CA GLU A 87 4.44 -9.68 -3.06
C GLU A 87 5.62 -9.91 -2.11
N LEU A 88 5.42 -9.66 -0.80
CA LEU A 88 6.41 -9.92 0.24
C LEU A 88 6.74 -11.40 0.36
N THR A 89 5.72 -12.26 0.40
CA THR A 89 5.88 -13.72 0.58
C THR A 89 6.57 -14.35 -0.62
N ASN A 90 6.24 -13.90 -1.84
CA ASN A 90 6.84 -14.38 -3.08
C ASN A 90 8.28 -13.87 -3.29
N GLY A 91 8.74 -12.93 -2.46
CA GLY A 91 10.09 -12.35 -2.57
C GLY A 91 10.25 -11.32 -3.68
N ASN A 92 9.15 -10.82 -4.25
CA ASN A 92 9.16 -9.73 -5.22
C ASN A 92 9.56 -8.40 -4.56
N ILE A 93 9.22 -8.23 -3.29
CA ILE A 93 9.69 -7.15 -2.41
C ILE A 93 10.34 -7.74 -1.16
N ASP A 94 11.16 -6.96 -0.46
CA ASP A 94 11.83 -7.39 0.78
C ASP A 94 11.08 -6.95 2.02
N LEU A 95 10.39 -5.82 1.94
CA LEU A 95 9.59 -5.27 3.02
C LEU A 95 8.46 -4.37 2.46
N ILE A 96 7.46 -4.13 3.32
CA ILE A 96 6.35 -3.21 3.10
C ILE A 96 6.58 -2.00 4.00
N TRP A 97 6.66 -0.80 3.42
CA TRP A 97 6.85 0.44 4.20
C TRP A 97 6.09 1.59 3.57
N ASN A 98 4.83 1.77 3.96
CA ASN A 98 3.95 2.81 3.45
C ASN A 98 2.69 2.96 4.33
N GLY A 99 2.87 3.50 5.53
CA GLY A 99 1.78 3.57 6.50
C GLY A 99 1.20 2.20 6.82
N TYR A 100 2.06 1.19 6.99
CA TYR A 100 1.59 -0.19 7.14
C TYR A 100 1.20 -0.48 8.59
N THR A 101 -0.10 -0.55 8.83
CA THR A 101 -0.70 -0.77 10.15
C THR A 101 -0.46 -2.18 10.67
N ILE A 102 -0.08 -2.28 11.95
CA ILE A 102 -0.04 -3.54 12.68
C ILE A 102 -1.48 -3.98 12.95
N THR A 103 -1.86 -5.16 12.45
CA THR A 103 -3.12 -5.82 12.80
C THR A 103 -2.87 -7.28 13.18
N PRO A 104 -3.73 -7.91 14.03
CA PRO A 104 -3.58 -9.31 14.41
C PRO A 104 -3.52 -10.27 13.21
N GLU A 105 -4.26 -9.97 12.14
CA GLU A 105 -4.26 -10.78 10.92
C GLU A 105 -2.95 -10.63 10.14
N ARG A 106 -2.40 -9.42 10.08
CA ARG A 106 -1.11 -9.16 9.44
C ARG A 106 0.06 -9.73 10.24
N GLU A 107 0.00 -9.71 11.56
CA GLU A 107 1.00 -10.33 12.43
C GLU A 107 1.13 -11.84 12.21
N LYS A 108 0.08 -12.52 11.74
CA LYS A 108 0.16 -13.95 11.37
C LYS A 108 1.03 -14.17 10.13
N LYS A 109 1.11 -13.20 9.22
CA LYS A 109 1.75 -13.31 7.91
C LYS A 109 3.14 -12.69 7.87
N VAL A 110 3.36 -11.57 8.58
CA VAL A 110 4.59 -10.78 8.52
C VAL A 110 5.19 -10.56 9.91
N ALA A 111 6.48 -10.22 9.94
CA ALA A 111 7.15 -9.68 11.12
C ALA A 111 7.14 -8.15 11.04
N PHE A 112 6.87 -7.50 12.16
CA PHE A 112 6.83 -6.04 12.24
C PHE A 112 8.02 -5.49 13.00
N THR A 113 8.53 -4.34 12.57
CA THR A 113 9.40 -3.52 13.43
C THR A 113 8.62 -2.98 14.63
N ASN A 114 9.32 -2.34 15.57
CA ASN A 114 8.64 -1.43 16.51
C ASN A 114 7.88 -0.36 15.72
N SER A 115 6.74 0.08 16.26
CA SER A 115 5.97 1.14 15.61
C SER A 115 6.75 2.45 15.60
N TYR A 116 6.67 3.18 14.48
CA TYR A 116 7.34 4.46 14.31
C TYR A 116 6.38 5.65 14.27
N LEU A 117 5.07 5.40 14.15
CA LEU A 117 4.03 6.45 14.08
C LEU A 117 2.69 5.93 14.57
N LYS A 118 1.93 6.81 15.24
CA LYS A 118 0.54 6.54 15.64
C LYS A 118 -0.42 7.13 14.62
N ASN A 119 -1.53 6.43 14.40
CA ASN A 119 -2.60 6.84 13.50
C ASN A 119 -3.97 6.48 14.13
N ARG A 120 -5.04 6.84 13.47
CA ARG A 120 -6.40 6.36 13.73
C ARG A 120 -7.21 6.34 12.44
N GLN A 121 -8.26 5.52 12.42
CA GLN A 121 -9.19 5.45 11.32
C GLN A 121 -10.30 6.48 11.50
N VAL A 122 -10.48 7.34 10.49
CA VAL A 122 -11.46 8.43 10.49
C VAL A 122 -12.45 8.32 9.34
N ILE A 123 -13.54 9.05 9.47
CA ILE A 123 -14.55 9.18 8.42
C ILE A 123 -14.50 10.60 7.89
N VAL A 124 -14.36 10.73 6.57
CA VAL A 124 -14.38 12.01 5.86
C VAL A 124 -15.65 12.09 5.01
N THR A 125 -16.35 13.22 5.09
CA THR A 125 -17.53 13.55 4.31
C THR A 125 -17.38 14.92 3.66
N LEU A 126 -18.28 15.29 2.77
CA LEU A 126 -18.35 16.69 2.34
C LEU A 126 -19.00 17.55 3.44
N SER A 127 -18.49 18.76 3.65
CA SER A 127 -18.95 19.69 4.71
C SER A 127 -20.45 20.07 4.59
N ASN A 128 -21.01 19.97 3.38
CA ASN A 128 -22.44 20.21 3.13
C ASN A 128 -23.28 18.92 3.17
N SER A 129 -22.74 17.81 3.66
CA SER A 129 -23.51 16.60 3.95
C SER A 129 -24.23 16.72 5.30
N ASN A 130 -25.25 15.88 5.50
CA ASN A 130 -25.93 15.75 6.79
C ASN A 130 -25.37 14.61 7.65
N ILE A 131 -24.11 14.18 7.38
CA ILE A 131 -23.46 13.09 8.10
C ILE A 131 -22.53 13.71 9.15
N ASN A 132 -22.86 13.54 10.42
CA ASN A 132 -22.13 14.09 11.56
C ASN A 132 -21.69 13.02 12.55
N THR A 133 -22.30 11.83 12.50
CA THR A 133 -22.07 10.71 13.41
C THR A 133 -21.96 9.40 12.61
N LEU A 134 -21.42 8.35 13.25
CA LEU A 134 -21.37 7.00 12.66
C LEU A 134 -22.77 6.47 12.31
N LYS A 135 -23.82 6.86 13.07
CA LYS A 135 -25.20 6.44 12.82
C LYS A 135 -25.77 7.00 11.52
N ASP A 136 -25.29 8.17 11.09
CA ASP A 136 -25.75 8.82 9.87
C ASP A 136 -25.24 8.11 8.60
N LEU A 137 -24.28 7.17 8.76
CA LEU A 137 -23.79 6.33 7.65
C LEU A 137 -24.80 5.25 7.21
N LYS A 138 -25.89 5.06 7.99
CA LYS A 138 -26.92 4.10 7.60
C LYS A 138 -27.55 4.44 6.25
N GLY A 139 -27.54 3.47 5.33
CA GLY A 139 -28.03 3.62 3.95
C GLY A 139 -27.15 4.50 3.05
N LYS A 140 -25.95 4.88 3.49
CA LYS A 140 -25.00 5.69 2.74
C LYS A 140 -24.03 4.83 1.95
N THR A 141 -23.51 5.39 0.86
CA THR A 141 -22.42 4.80 0.08
C THR A 141 -21.10 5.20 0.75
N VAL A 142 -20.44 4.24 1.39
CA VAL A 142 -19.15 4.44 2.08
C VAL A 142 -18.06 3.78 1.25
N THR A 143 -16.93 4.47 1.06
CA THR A 143 -15.80 3.98 0.27
C THR A 143 -14.56 3.83 1.13
N THR A 144 -13.68 2.92 0.74
CA THR A 144 -12.34 2.75 1.30
C THR A 144 -11.43 2.05 0.29
N GLN A 145 -10.12 2.02 0.57
CA GLN A 145 -9.17 1.32 -0.28
C GLN A 145 -9.19 -0.20 0.01
N ASP A 146 -9.13 -1.01 -1.04
CA ASP A 146 -9.01 -2.45 -0.92
C ASP A 146 -7.69 -2.86 -0.25
N GLY A 147 -7.76 -3.88 0.64
CA GLY A 147 -6.63 -4.35 1.42
C GLY A 147 -6.07 -3.37 2.46
N SER A 148 -6.73 -2.23 2.71
CA SER A 148 -6.34 -1.26 3.74
C SER A 148 -6.71 -1.72 5.15
N SER A 149 -6.11 -1.11 6.20
CA SER A 149 -6.56 -1.28 7.59
C SER A 149 -7.92 -0.63 7.84
N SER A 150 -8.29 0.36 7.04
CA SER A 150 -9.64 0.93 7.05
C SER A 150 -10.70 -0.12 6.72
N LEU A 151 -10.44 -0.96 5.71
CA LEU A 151 -11.31 -2.08 5.35
C LEU A 151 -11.35 -3.13 6.46
N ASP A 152 -10.19 -3.49 7.03
CA ASP A 152 -10.10 -4.43 8.15
C ASP A 152 -10.96 -3.92 9.33
N THR A 153 -10.82 -2.63 9.68
CA THR A 153 -11.60 -1.99 10.75
C THR A 153 -13.11 -2.00 10.48
N LEU A 154 -13.52 -1.80 9.23
CA LEU A 154 -14.94 -1.92 8.86
C LEU A 154 -15.48 -3.34 9.03
N PHE A 155 -14.68 -4.36 8.69
CA PHE A 155 -15.08 -5.76 8.92
C PHE A 155 -15.13 -6.15 10.39
N GLU A 156 -14.32 -5.51 11.24
CA GLU A 156 -14.37 -5.66 12.69
C GLU A 156 -15.61 -4.97 13.30
N ASN A 157 -16.30 -4.09 12.54
CA ASN A 157 -17.53 -3.39 12.93
C ASN A 157 -18.74 -3.81 12.05
N PRO A 158 -19.16 -5.08 12.09
CA PRO A 158 -20.12 -5.62 11.14
C PRO A 158 -21.52 -5.00 11.22
N GLU A 159 -21.93 -4.48 12.39
CA GLU A 159 -23.22 -3.79 12.54
C GLU A 159 -23.22 -2.47 11.78
N LEU A 160 -22.14 -1.71 11.87
CA LEU A 160 -21.95 -0.46 11.12
C LEU A 160 -21.91 -0.77 9.63
N THR A 161 -21.04 -1.67 9.22
CA THR A 161 -20.79 -2.02 7.81
C THR A 161 -22.04 -2.52 7.11
N LYS A 162 -22.81 -3.42 7.75
CA LYS A 162 -24.09 -3.91 7.23
C LYS A 162 -25.18 -2.82 7.15
N SER A 163 -25.02 -1.72 7.84
CA SER A 163 -25.95 -0.58 7.78
C SER A 163 -25.77 0.29 6.53
N PHE A 164 -24.64 0.17 5.82
CA PHE A 164 -24.35 0.91 4.59
C PHE A 164 -25.36 0.56 3.46
N LYS A 165 -25.40 1.33 2.42
CA LYS A 165 -26.40 1.23 1.35
C LYS A 165 -26.53 -0.18 0.77
N ASN A 166 -25.41 -0.89 0.57
CA ASN A 166 -25.39 -2.26 0.02
C ASN A 166 -24.98 -3.31 1.05
N GLY A 167 -24.87 -2.94 2.33
CA GLY A 167 -24.38 -3.82 3.39
C GLY A 167 -22.88 -3.99 3.43
N GLU A 168 -22.14 -3.27 2.58
CA GLU A 168 -20.68 -3.32 2.45
C GLU A 168 -20.13 -1.99 1.91
N PRO A 169 -18.83 -1.68 2.14
CA PRO A 169 -18.19 -0.52 1.52
C PRO A 169 -17.95 -0.75 0.03
N VAL A 170 -17.87 0.33 -0.74
CA VAL A 170 -17.35 0.31 -2.11
C VAL A 170 -15.83 0.41 -2.05
N LEU A 171 -15.13 -0.53 -2.71
CA LEU A 171 -13.68 -0.61 -2.68
C LEU A 171 -13.07 0.05 -3.91
N PHE A 172 -11.98 0.77 -3.71
CA PHE A 172 -11.14 1.35 -4.74
C PHE A 172 -9.69 0.90 -4.57
N ASP A 173 -8.91 0.95 -5.63
CA ASP A 173 -7.50 0.59 -5.60
C ASP A 173 -6.67 1.62 -4.81
N SER A 174 -7.14 2.88 -4.72
CA SER A 174 -6.46 3.95 -4.00
C SER A 174 -7.43 4.82 -3.18
N PHE A 175 -6.92 5.43 -2.10
CA PHE A 175 -7.68 6.45 -1.37
C PHE A 175 -7.91 7.73 -2.21
N ASN A 176 -7.01 8.03 -3.15
CA ASN A 176 -7.24 9.16 -4.06
C ASN A 176 -8.53 8.97 -4.86
N ASP A 177 -8.78 7.76 -5.36
CA ASP A 177 -10.03 7.44 -6.08
C ASP A 177 -11.24 7.53 -5.14
N CYS A 178 -11.13 7.11 -3.88
CA CYS A 178 -12.18 7.29 -2.88
C CYS A 178 -12.54 8.78 -2.69
N PHE A 179 -11.54 9.65 -2.57
CA PHE A 179 -11.77 11.09 -2.42
C PHE A 179 -12.34 11.73 -3.69
N MET A 180 -11.86 11.34 -4.87
CA MET A 180 -12.42 11.80 -6.15
C MET A 180 -13.90 11.39 -6.29
N ASP A 181 -14.24 10.20 -5.83
CA ASP A 181 -15.62 9.70 -5.83
C ASP A 181 -16.51 10.48 -4.85
N LEU A 182 -15.99 10.82 -3.66
CA LEU A 182 -16.64 11.66 -2.67
C LEU A 182 -16.89 13.09 -3.22
N GLU A 183 -15.87 13.71 -3.80
CA GLU A 183 -16.00 15.06 -4.38
C GLU A 183 -17.00 15.10 -5.55
N ALA A 184 -17.07 14.04 -6.34
CA ALA A 184 -18.05 13.85 -7.40
C ALA A 184 -19.47 13.49 -6.88
N ARG A 185 -19.65 13.37 -5.56
CA ARG A 185 -20.92 13.00 -4.89
C ARG A 185 -21.50 11.64 -5.33
N ARG A 186 -20.63 10.73 -5.77
CA ARG A 186 -21.01 9.35 -6.07
C ARG A 186 -20.99 8.48 -4.81
N SER A 187 -20.11 8.83 -3.87
CA SER A 187 -20.11 8.31 -2.49
C SER A 187 -20.47 9.41 -1.50
N ASP A 188 -20.84 9.01 -0.29
CA ASP A 188 -21.27 9.89 0.80
C ASP A 188 -20.15 10.08 1.85
N ALA A 189 -19.27 9.10 2.01
CA ALA A 189 -18.20 9.10 2.98
C ALA A 189 -17.00 8.25 2.54
N VAL A 190 -15.80 8.61 3.02
CA VAL A 190 -14.56 7.83 2.91
C VAL A 190 -14.13 7.42 4.30
N VAL A 191 -13.83 6.15 4.51
CA VAL A 191 -13.11 5.67 5.71
C VAL A 191 -11.64 5.53 5.35
N CYS A 192 -10.77 6.21 6.08
CA CYS A 192 -9.33 6.28 5.78
C CYS A 192 -8.51 6.65 7.01
N ASP A 193 -7.21 6.60 6.85
CA ASP A 193 -6.22 7.04 7.82
C ASP A 193 -6.31 8.55 8.08
N GLU A 194 -6.28 8.96 9.35
CA GLU A 194 -6.32 10.39 9.72
C GLU A 194 -5.18 11.19 9.11
N ILE A 195 -3.98 10.60 9.08
CA ILE A 195 -2.78 11.25 8.52
C ILE A 195 -2.98 11.55 7.04
N LEU A 196 -3.50 10.59 6.28
CA LEU A 196 -3.83 10.76 4.87
C LEU A 196 -4.95 11.80 4.70
N ALA A 197 -6.04 11.69 5.47
CA ALA A 197 -7.17 12.62 5.42
C ALA A 197 -6.73 14.06 5.66
N GLN A 198 -5.96 14.33 6.72
CA GLN A 198 -5.46 15.66 7.05
C GLN A 198 -4.57 16.22 5.94
N TYR A 199 -3.69 15.40 5.37
CA TYR A 199 -2.82 15.83 4.27
C TYR A 199 -3.64 16.14 3.01
N TYR A 200 -4.53 15.25 2.60
CA TYR A 200 -5.40 15.45 1.43
C TYR A 200 -6.21 16.73 1.55
N ILE A 201 -6.88 16.91 2.69
CA ILE A 201 -7.68 18.10 3.00
C ILE A 201 -6.82 19.38 2.97
N SER A 202 -5.60 19.34 3.53
CA SER A 202 -4.70 20.50 3.54
C SER A 202 -4.21 20.92 2.15
N LYS A 203 -4.19 20.02 1.19
CA LYS A 203 -3.76 20.28 -0.20
C LYS A 203 -4.90 20.65 -1.13
N ASN A 204 -6.12 20.46 -0.69
CA ASN A 204 -7.33 20.84 -1.38
C ASN A 204 -8.01 22.00 -0.63
N ASP A 205 -9.26 22.29 -0.93
CA ASP A 205 -10.02 23.31 -0.18
C ASP A 205 -10.55 22.69 1.14
N PRO A 206 -9.97 23.03 2.31
CA PRO A 206 -10.38 22.45 3.59
C PRO A 206 -11.85 22.67 3.92
N SER A 207 -12.47 23.73 3.38
CA SER A 207 -13.88 24.03 3.65
C SER A 207 -14.86 23.04 3.00
N LYS A 208 -14.37 22.27 2.04
CA LYS A 208 -15.19 21.24 1.37
C LYS A 208 -15.42 19.99 2.17
N PHE A 209 -14.52 19.69 3.12
CA PHE A 209 -14.50 18.42 3.83
C PHE A 209 -14.86 18.57 5.30
N HIS A 210 -15.45 17.53 5.84
CA HIS A 210 -15.73 17.37 7.26
C HIS A 210 -15.22 16.02 7.73
N VAL A 211 -14.32 16.03 8.72
CA VAL A 211 -13.87 14.82 9.42
C VAL A 211 -14.75 14.63 10.64
N LEU A 212 -15.39 13.49 10.76
CA LEU A 212 -16.24 13.21 11.91
C LEU A 212 -15.43 13.24 13.21
N THR A 213 -16.06 13.66 14.30
CA THR A 213 -15.44 13.63 15.65
C THR A 213 -15.34 12.21 16.21
N GLU A 214 -16.26 11.32 15.83
CA GLU A 214 -16.19 9.88 16.11
C GLU A 214 -15.19 9.24 15.15
N ASP A 215 -14.34 8.36 15.68
CA ASP A 215 -13.39 7.58 14.90
C ASP A 215 -13.65 6.06 15.03
N LEU A 216 -12.96 5.27 14.22
CA LEU A 216 -13.09 3.81 14.22
C LEU A 216 -11.93 3.10 14.93
N GLY A 217 -11.13 3.84 15.69
CA GLY A 217 -10.09 3.28 16.52
C GLY A 217 -8.69 3.76 16.18
N LYS A 218 -7.79 3.56 17.14
CA LYS A 218 -6.38 3.93 17.05
C LYS A 218 -5.56 2.77 16.50
N GLU A 219 -4.54 3.09 15.75
CA GLU A 219 -3.60 2.13 15.19
C GLU A 219 -2.17 2.65 15.20
N SER A 220 -1.23 1.83 14.77
CA SER A 220 0.19 2.19 14.70
C SER A 220 0.81 1.69 13.42
N TYR A 221 1.61 2.53 12.78
CA TYR A 221 2.39 2.16 11.60
C TYR A 221 3.73 1.52 11.97
N SER A 222 4.09 0.54 11.20
CA SER A 222 5.34 -0.21 11.33
C SER A 222 5.82 -0.66 9.96
N VAL A 223 7.04 -1.17 9.89
CA VAL A 223 7.56 -1.80 8.67
C VAL A 223 7.28 -3.30 8.73
N GLY A 224 6.69 -3.85 7.67
CA GLY A 224 6.42 -5.27 7.54
C GLY A 224 7.54 -5.99 6.78
N LEU A 225 8.06 -7.09 7.35
CA LEU A 225 9.10 -7.91 6.76
C LEU A 225 8.66 -9.38 6.72
N ARG A 226 9.32 -10.21 5.90
CA ARG A 226 9.15 -11.66 6.02
C ARG A 226 9.54 -12.14 7.42
N LYS A 227 8.81 -13.12 7.96
CA LYS A 227 8.96 -13.58 9.36
C LYS A 227 10.39 -13.96 9.78
N ASN A 228 11.20 -14.43 8.84
CA ASN A 228 12.58 -14.84 9.10
C ASN A 228 13.59 -13.85 8.50
N SER A 229 13.22 -12.60 8.33
CA SER A 229 14.11 -11.58 7.78
C SER A 229 15.22 -11.23 8.77
N ASN A 230 16.45 -11.33 8.32
CA ASN A 230 17.63 -10.88 9.10
C ASN A 230 17.73 -9.35 9.19
N LEU A 231 16.90 -8.60 8.44
CA LEU A 231 16.89 -7.14 8.49
C LEU A 231 16.15 -6.59 9.71
N LEU A 232 15.26 -7.39 10.34
CA LEU A 232 14.32 -6.90 11.36
C LEU A 232 15.03 -6.22 12.55
N GLU A 233 15.98 -6.93 13.16
CA GLU A 233 16.70 -6.42 14.34
C GLU A 233 17.55 -5.18 13.98
N HIS A 234 18.24 -5.24 12.84
CA HIS A 234 19.07 -4.13 12.38
C HIS A 234 18.23 -2.89 12.05
N LEU A 235 17.06 -3.08 11.42
CA LEU A 235 16.15 -1.97 11.10
C LEU A 235 15.54 -1.37 12.37
N ASN A 236 15.14 -2.19 13.34
CA ASN A 236 14.65 -1.71 14.63
C ASN A 236 15.70 -0.84 15.33
N LYS A 237 16.95 -1.34 15.42
CA LYS A 237 18.05 -0.58 16.02
C LYS A 237 18.29 0.74 15.28
N THR A 238 18.27 0.72 13.95
CA THR A 238 18.49 1.92 13.15
C THR A 238 17.36 2.94 13.33
N LEU A 239 16.10 2.51 13.39
CA LEU A 239 14.96 3.39 13.66
C LEU A 239 15.04 4.01 15.07
N GLU A 240 15.46 3.23 16.07
CA GLU A 240 15.69 3.73 17.42
C GLU A 240 16.80 4.79 17.45
N ASP A 241 17.93 4.53 16.82
CA ASP A 241 19.04 5.51 16.70
C ASP A 241 18.56 6.80 15.98
N MET A 242 17.73 6.67 14.93
CA MET A 242 17.13 7.80 14.22
C MET A 242 16.13 8.59 15.06
N LYS A 243 15.48 7.94 15.99
CA LYS A 243 14.59 8.58 16.97
C LYS A 243 15.41 9.35 18.00
N GLU A 244 16.41 8.69 18.62
CA GLU A 244 17.26 9.27 19.66
C GLU A 244 18.04 10.51 19.18
N ASP A 245 18.55 10.49 17.94
CA ASP A 245 19.33 11.60 17.37
C ASP A 245 18.45 12.71 16.74
N GLY A 246 17.13 12.55 16.80
CA GLY A 246 16.15 13.55 16.29
C GLY A 246 15.94 13.53 14.78
N THR A 247 16.48 12.55 14.06
CA THR A 247 16.30 12.42 12.61
C THR A 247 14.83 12.20 12.24
N ILE A 248 14.12 11.31 12.97
CA ILE A 248 12.68 11.10 12.73
C ILE A 248 11.90 12.40 12.95
N ALA A 249 12.17 13.13 14.04
CA ALA A 249 11.53 14.42 14.33
C ALA A 249 11.77 15.43 13.21
N LYS A 250 12.99 15.50 12.65
CA LYS A 250 13.32 16.38 11.53
C LYS A 250 12.53 16.02 10.26
N ILE A 251 12.42 14.74 9.94
CA ILE A 251 11.65 14.26 8.77
C ILE A 251 10.16 14.50 9.01
N SER A 252 9.66 14.27 10.24
CA SER A 252 8.28 14.57 10.63
C SER A 252 7.95 16.05 10.45
N ASN A 253 8.80 16.94 10.93
CA ASN A 253 8.62 18.39 10.74
C ASN A 253 8.60 18.80 9.26
N LYS A 254 9.40 18.15 8.40
CA LYS A 254 9.40 18.42 6.96
C LYS A 254 8.04 18.12 6.32
N TRP A 255 7.40 17.01 6.70
CA TRP A 255 6.19 16.52 6.04
C TRP A 255 4.91 17.00 6.71
N PHE A 256 4.89 17.14 8.03
CA PHE A 256 3.70 17.45 8.84
C PHE A 256 3.76 18.82 9.53
N GLY A 257 4.90 19.53 9.47
CA GLY A 257 5.09 20.80 10.19
C GLY A 257 5.17 20.64 11.71
N LYS A 258 5.22 19.42 12.22
CA LYS A 258 5.30 19.08 13.65
C LYS A 258 5.95 17.72 13.85
N ASP A 259 6.44 17.49 15.06
CA ASP A 259 6.90 16.16 15.49
C ASP A 259 5.68 15.32 15.90
N LEU A 260 5.39 14.24 15.16
CA LEU A 260 4.26 13.35 15.43
C LEU A 260 4.57 12.26 16.47
N GLU A 261 5.81 12.17 16.97
CA GLU A 261 6.17 11.25 18.05
C GLU A 261 5.90 11.83 19.46
N LYS A 262 5.66 13.12 19.53
CA LYS A 262 5.26 13.84 20.75
C LYS A 262 3.74 14.00 20.76
#